data_bc9497eca5706723aeedede903dc9fac
#
_entry.id   bc9497eca5706723aeedede903dc9fac
#
_cell.length_a   1.000
_cell.length_b   1.000
_cell.length_c   1.000
_cell.angle_alpha   90.00
_cell.angle_beta   90.00
_cell.angle_gamma   90.00
#
_symmetry.space_group_name_H-M   'P 1'
#
loop_
_entity.id
_entity.type
_entity.pdbx_description
1 polymer ?
#
loop_
_entity_poly.entity_id
_entity_poly.type
_entity_poly.pdbx_seq_one_letter_code
_entity_poly.pdbx_strand_id
1 'polypeptide(L)'
;WTSRPGENLTFSIVLKSPVLMAEDHFALNEIAALSVTDFLSIYGIKAEIKWPNDIYVDGRKICGILIENSFRGKSISTSIIGIGLNINQRNFNVNLPNPTSMVLCRQNHDTHSRYRNCHSEQSEESFDIRTCLDVFMDIFTSYHDRFLTSACDLSPLRRLYLDSLWRLGEPSDFLDYTALPSGHLDGPMNISPRTGSIPSAIGSVTSAEDLYKPVEFKGIIRGLSDIGNLLVEDLSSGLIREFGFKEIGYIL
;
A
#
# COMPACT_ATOMS: atom_id res chain seq x y z
N TRP A 1 -12.62 -6.70 1.04
CA TRP A 1 -13.10 -5.76 0.02
C TRP A 1 -14.59 -5.99 -0.24
N THR A 2 -15.41 -4.96 -0.15
CA THR A 2 -16.85 -5.04 -0.42
C THR A 2 -17.19 -4.13 -1.59
N SER A 3 -17.79 -4.66 -2.64
CA SER A 3 -18.14 -3.94 -3.85
C SER A 3 -19.50 -4.39 -4.35
N ARG A 4 -20.27 -3.50 -4.98
CA ARG A 4 -21.46 -3.90 -5.74
C ARG A 4 -21.05 -4.47 -7.09
N PRO A 5 -21.75 -5.44 -7.63
CA PRO A 5 -21.47 -5.98 -8.96
C PRO A 5 -21.44 -4.89 -10.03
N GLY A 6 -20.38 -4.90 -10.86
CA GLY A 6 -20.22 -3.97 -11.98
C GLY A 6 -19.76 -2.54 -11.64
N GLU A 7 -19.55 -2.21 -10.37
CA GLU A 7 -19.07 -0.86 -9.99
C GLU A 7 -17.56 -0.73 -9.94
N ASN A 8 -16.83 -1.81 -9.67
CA ASN A 8 -15.39 -1.75 -9.40
C ASN A 8 -14.63 -2.89 -10.11
N LEU A 9 -13.32 -2.76 -10.24
CA LEU A 9 -12.44 -3.87 -10.59
C LEU A 9 -12.02 -4.62 -9.32
N THR A 10 -12.48 -5.87 -9.19
CA THR A 10 -12.05 -6.78 -8.12
C THR A 10 -11.69 -8.10 -8.76
N PHE A 11 -10.40 -8.38 -8.84
CA PHE A 11 -9.87 -9.55 -9.56
C PHE A 11 -8.53 -9.99 -8.98
N SER A 12 -8.05 -11.15 -9.42
CA SER A 12 -6.74 -11.67 -9.03
C SER A 12 -5.96 -12.11 -10.27
N ILE A 13 -4.67 -11.81 -10.27
CA ILE A 13 -3.70 -12.28 -11.27
C ILE A 13 -2.91 -13.42 -10.63
N VAL A 14 -2.81 -14.55 -11.31
CA VAL A 14 -2.02 -15.69 -10.87
C VAL A 14 -0.78 -15.82 -11.75
N LEU A 15 0.39 -15.57 -11.14
CA LEU A 15 1.69 -15.76 -11.78
C LEU A 15 2.26 -17.12 -11.38
N LYS A 16 2.61 -17.93 -12.36
CA LYS A 16 3.26 -19.22 -12.14
C LYS A 16 4.75 -19.10 -12.44
N SER A 17 5.57 -19.42 -11.45
CA SER A 17 7.04 -19.42 -11.55
C SER A 17 7.62 -18.12 -12.17
N PRO A 18 7.30 -16.94 -11.63
CA PRO A 18 7.96 -15.72 -12.08
C PRO A 18 9.47 -15.85 -11.85
N VAL A 19 10.27 -15.21 -12.70
CA VAL A 19 11.74 -15.24 -12.56
C VAL A 19 12.15 -14.27 -11.44
N LEU A 20 11.84 -14.65 -10.20
CA LEU A 20 12.11 -13.88 -9.00
C LEU A 20 12.64 -14.76 -7.86
N MET A 21 13.67 -14.24 -7.18
CA MET A 21 14.13 -14.84 -5.93
C MET A 21 13.16 -14.50 -4.79
N ALA A 22 13.17 -15.33 -3.73
CA ALA A 22 12.32 -15.11 -2.57
C ALA A 22 12.63 -13.77 -1.86
N GLU A 23 13.87 -13.32 -1.88
CA GLU A 23 14.32 -12.03 -1.35
C GLU A 23 13.78 -10.83 -2.13
N ASP A 24 13.50 -11.00 -3.42
CA ASP A 24 12.97 -9.96 -4.30
C ASP A 24 11.43 -9.94 -4.36
N HIS A 25 10.76 -10.66 -3.47
CA HIS A 25 9.30 -10.80 -3.49
C HIS A 25 8.54 -9.47 -3.51
N PHE A 26 9.12 -8.41 -2.94
CA PHE A 26 8.50 -7.09 -2.92
C PHE A 26 8.37 -6.46 -4.31
N ALA A 27 9.17 -6.87 -5.29
CA ALA A 27 9.05 -6.42 -6.67
C ALA A 27 7.65 -6.68 -7.28
N LEU A 28 6.97 -7.74 -6.83
CA LEU A 28 5.58 -7.99 -7.24
C LEU A 28 4.62 -6.91 -6.76
N ASN A 29 4.87 -6.39 -5.56
CA ASN A 29 4.09 -5.29 -5.01
C ASN A 29 4.38 -3.97 -5.73
N GLU A 30 5.66 -3.73 -6.05
CA GLU A 30 6.07 -2.57 -6.84
C GLU A 30 5.41 -2.57 -8.23
N ILE A 31 5.44 -3.71 -8.93
CA ILE A 31 4.80 -3.86 -10.24
C ILE A 31 3.30 -3.63 -10.15
N ALA A 32 2.62 -4.27 -9.20
CA ALA A 32 1.17 -4.14 -9.07
C ALA A 32 0.76 -2.70 -8.74
N ALA A 33 1.46 -2.04 -7.81
CA ALA A 33 1.17 -0.67 -7.41
C ALA A 33 1.44 0.33 -8.55
N LEU A 34 2.58 0.22 -9.23
CA LEU A 34 2.91 1.05 -10.38
C LEU A 34 1.93 0.84 -11.53
N SER A 35 1.50 -0.41 -11.79
CA SER A 35 0.47 -0.66 -12.82
C SER A 35 -0.84 0.06 -12.51
N VAL A 36 -1.24 0.15 -11.25
CA VAL A 36 -2.45 0.90 -10.85
C VAL A 36 -2.23 2.40 -11.00
N THR A 37 -1.08 2.94 -10.58
CA THR A 37 -0.80 4.39 -10.71
C THR A 37 -0.72 4.82 -12.17
N ASP A 38 -0.07 4.04 -13.03
CA ASP A 38 0.01 4.31 -14.47
C ASP A 38 -1.36 4.20 -15.15
N PHE A 39 -2.15 3.17 -14.78
CA PHE A 39 -3.53 3.06 -15.24
C PHE A 39 -4.34 4.32 -14.90
N LEU A 40 -4.30 4.77 -13.65
CA LEU A 40 -5.02 5.97 -13.23
C LEU A 40 -4.55 7.23 -13.97
N SER A 41 -3.25 7.32 -14.27
CA SER A 41 -2.66 8.45 -14.99
C SER A 41 -3.20 8.60 -16.43
N ILE A 42 -3.54 7.48 -17.10
CA ILE A 42 -4.19 7.50 -18.44
C ILE A 42 -5.52 8.24 -18.39
N TYR A 43 -6.23 8.16 -17.26
CA TYR A 43 -7.49 8.87 -17.04
C TYR A 43 -7.31 10.25 -16.40
N GLY A 44 -6.07 10.77 -16.35
CA GLY A 44 -5.76 12.08 -15.77
C GLY A 44 -5.84 12.14 -14.25
N ILE A 45 -5.84 10.99 -13.56
CA ILE A 45 -5.90 10.90 -12.11
C ILE A 45 -4.47 10.69 -11.57
N LYS A 46 -3.95 11.69 -10.85
CA LYS A 46 -2.65 11.58 -10.16
C LYS A 46 -2.82 10.77 -8.89
N ALA A 47 -2.17 9.63 -8.82
CA ALA A 47 -2.22 8.72 -7.68
C ALA A 47 -0.84 8.57 -7.04
N GLU A 48 -0.81 8.24 -5.76
CA GLU A 48 0.38 7.99 -4.95
C GLU A 48 0.27 6.65 -4.24
N ILE A 49 1.40 6.01 -3.99
CA ILE A 49 1.46 4.71 -3.35
C ILE A 49 1.64 4.90 -1.84
N LYS A 50 0.62 4.56 -1.06
CA LYS A 50 0.77 4.46 0.40
C LYS A 50 1.30 3.08 0.74
N TRP A 51 2.56 3.02 1.14
CA TRP A 51 3.22 1.77 1.52
C TRP A 51 2.39 0.99 2.57
N PRO A 52 2.32 -0.33 2.48
CA PRO A 52 2.99 -1.15 1.46
C PRO A 52 2.17 -1.35 0.17
N ASN A 53 0.84 -1.26 0.20
CA ASN A 53 -0.02 -1.88 -0.80
C ASN A 53 -1.34 -1.14 -1.07
N ASP A 54 -1.43 0.11 -0.67
CA ASP A 54 -2.61 0.95 -0.91
C ASP A 54 -2.29 2.06 -1.93
N ILE A 55 -3.25 2.38 -2.79
CA ILE A 55 -3.13 3.52 -3.71
C ILE A 55 -4.07 4.62 -3.27
N TYR A 56 -3.53 5.83 -3.20
CA TYR A 56 -4.23 7.01 -2.71
C TYR A 56 -4.32 8.08 -3.80
N VAL A 57 -5.41 8.84 -3.78
CA VAL A 57 -5.64 10.05 -4.58
C VAL A 57 -6.14 11.11 -3.62
N ASP A 58 -5.44 12.24 -3.54
CA ASP A 58 -5.78 13.37 -2.64
C ASP A 58 -6.03 12.91 -1.18
N GLY A 59 -5.14 12.06 -0.66
CA GLY A 59 -5.22 11.51 0.69
C GLY A 59 -6.35 10.49 0.91
N ARG A 60 -7.01 10.00 -0.16
CA ARG A 60 -8.11 9.03 -0.10
C ARG A 60 -7.75 7.73 -0.79
N LYS A 61 -8.13 6.62 -0.18
CA LYS A 61 -7.85 5.29 -0.72
C LYS A 61 -8.75 4.97 -1.92
N ILE A 62 -8.13 4.74 -3.09
CA ILE A 62 -8.79 4.32 -4.31
C ILE A 62 -8.60 2.83 -4.62
N CYS A 63 -7.47 2.25 -4.23
CA CYS A 63 -7.15 0.84 -4.48
C CYS A 63 -6.47 0.19 -3.29
N GLY A 64 -6.68 -1.10 -3.12
CA GLY A 64 -5.92 -1.97 -2.23
C GLY A 64 -5.42 -3.19 -2.98
N ILE A 65 -4.19 -3.60 -2.68
CA ILE A 65 -3.50 -4.74 -3.29
C ILE A 65 -3.20 -5.76 -2.20
N LEU A 66 -3.37 -7.04 -2.51
CA LEU A 66 -3.02 -8.15 -1.62
C LEU A 66 -2.20 -9.17 -2.41
N ILE A 67 -1.01 -9.49 -1.92
CA ILE A 67 -0.12 -10.46 -2.58
C ILE A 67 0.14 -11.63 -1.67
N GLU A 68 -0.11 -12.83 -2.19
CA GLU A 68 0.14 -14.10 -1.52
C GLU A 68 1.14 -14.90 -2.34
N ASN A 69 2.32 -15.15 -1.76
CA ASN A 69 3.41 -15.86 -2.42
C ASN A 69 3.58 -17.28 -1.87
N SER A 70 3.78 -18.25 -2.77
CA SER A 70 4.23 -19.60 -2.45
C SER A 70 5.68 -19.75 -2.89
N PHE A 71 6.50 -20.38 -2.05
CA PHE A 71 7.94 -20.51 -2.31
C PHE A 71 8.33 -21.96 -2.56
N ARG A 72 9.34 -22.15 -3.41
CA ARG A 72 10.05 -23.43 -3.59
C ARG A 72 11.56 -23.16 -3.48
N GLY A 73 12.14 -23.55 -2.36
CA GLY A 73 13.52 -23.20 -2.07
C GLY A 73 13.70 -21.67 -1.98
N LYS A 74 14.58 -21.13 -2.82
CA LYS A 74 14.88 -19.70 -2.88
C LYS A 74 14.10 -18.94 -3.97
N SER A 75 13.12 -19.56 -4.60
CA SER A 75 12.35 -18.94 -5.70
C SER A 75 10.86 -18.91 -5.37
N ILE A 76 10.16 -17.95 -5.98
CA ILE A 76 8.70 -17.87 -5.92
C ILE A 76 8.14 -18.91 -6.91
N SER A 77 7.33 -19.83 -6.43
CA SER A 77 6.67 -20.85 -7.27
C SER A 77 5.33 -20.37 -7.82
N THR A 78 4.61 -19.60 -7.03
CA THR A 78 3.32 -19.00 -7.45
C THR A 78 3.11 -17.71 -6.66
N SER A 79 2.59 -16.71 -7.33
CA SER A 79 2.09 -15.48 -6.69
C SER A 79 0.66 -15.24 -7.09
N ILE A 80 -0.20 -14.89 -6.12
CA ILE A 80 -1.57 -14.44 -6.34
C ILE A 80 -1.63 -12.97 -5.96
N ILE A 81 -1.93 -12.12 -6.94
CA ILE A 81 -2.02 -10.66 -6.78
C ILE A 81 -3.47 -10.27 -6.85
N GLY A 82 -4.11 -10.02 -5.70
CA GLY A 82 -5.47 -9.53 -5.60
C GLY A 82 -5.50 -8.00 -5.69
N ILE A 83 -6.35 -7.45 -6.56
CA ILE A 83 -6.50 -6.01 -6.76
C ILE A 83 -7.97 -5.64 -6.59
N GLY A 84 -8.22 -4.66 -5.72
CA GLY A 84 -9.51 -4.02 -5.53
C GLY A 84 -9.40 -2.54 -5.86
N LEU A 85 -9.86 -2.13 -7.05
CA LEU A 85 -9.81 -0.76 -7.54
C LEU A 85 -11.22 -0.19 -7.68
N ASN A 86 -11.48 0.92 -7.00
CA ASN A 86 -12.76 1.63 -7.06
C ASN A 86 -12.87 2.44 -8.34
N ILE A 87 -13.80 2.07 -9.21
CA ILE A 87 -14.02 2.72 -10.52
C ILE A 87 -15.25 3.65 -10.47
N ASN A 88 -16.43 3.05 -10.43
CA ASN A 88 -17.72 3.77 -10.56
C ASN A 88 -18.47 3.92 -9.23
N GLN A 89 -17.95 3.36 -8.15
CA GLN A 89 -18.62 3.42 -6.85
C GLN A 89 -18.68 4.85 -6.32
N ARG A 90 -19.90 5.32 -6.00
CA ARG A 90 -20.15 6.67 -5.47
C ARG A 90 -20.40 6.68 -3.96
N ASN A 91 -20.97 5.59 -3.44
CA ASN A 91 -21.35 5.48 -2.04
C ASN A 91 -20.49 4.44 -1.33
N PHE A 92 -19.85 4.84 -0.26
CA PHE A 92 -19.01 3.98 0.55
C PHE A 92 -19.61 3.80 1.95
N ASN A 93 -19.26 2.70 2.62
CA ASN A 93 -19.61 2.50 4.00
C ASN A 93 -18.95 3.59 4.86
N VAL A 94 -19.73 4.21 5.75
CA VAL A 94 -19.28 5.30 6.64
C VAL A 94 -18.13 4.90 7.58
N ASN A 95 -17.94 3.60 7.81
CA ASN A 95 -16.87 3.07 8.65
C ASN A 95 -15.54 2.90 7.89
N LEU A 96 -15.51 3.11 6.57
CA LEU A 96 -14.27 3.03 5.80
C LEU A 96 -13.50 4.36 5.91
N PRO A 97 -12.22 4.31 6.27
CA PRO A 97 -11.41 5.52 6.32
C PRO A 97 -11.14 6.03 4.89
N ASN A 98 -11.58 7.26 4.62
CA ASN A 98 -11.23 8.03 3.42
C ASN A 98 -11.28 7.30 2.06
N PRO A 99 -12.35 6.56 1.68
CA PRO A 99 -12.41 5.92 0.38
C PRO A 99 -12.71 6.94 -0.73
N THR A 100 -12.23 6.65 -1.95
CA THR A 100 -12.60 7.37 -3.18
C THR A 100 -12.71 6.39 -4.36
N SER A 101 -13.12 6.89 -5.52
CA SER A 101 -13.21 6.15 -6.79
C SER A 101 -12.86 7.06 -7.97
N MET A 102 -12.59 6.46 -9.15
CA MET A 102 -12.25 7.22 -10.35
C MET A 102 -13.34 8.22 -10.72
N VAL A 103 -14.61 7.84 -10.64
CA VAL A 103 -15.74 8.73 -10.96
C VAL A 103 -15.82 9.93 -10.01
N LEU A 104 -15.46 9.75 -8.74
CA LEU A 104 -15.44 10.86 -7.76
C LEU A 104 -14.22 11.77 -7.96
N CYS A 105 -13.06 11.23 -8.34
CA CYS A 105 -11.88 12.01 -8.65
C CYS A 105 -12.10 12.91 -9.86
N ARG A 106 -12.77 12.40 -10.92
CA ARG A 106 -13.08 13.17 -12.13
C ARG A 106 -13.98 14.38 -11.85
N GLN A 107 -14.99 14.22 -11.02
CA GLN A 107 -15.91 15.31 -10.64
C GLN A 107 -15.21 16.45 -9.90
N ASN A 108 -14.22 16.14 -9.05
CA ASN A 108 -13.46 17.15 -8.32
C ASN A 108 -12.58 18.03 -9.25
N HIS A 109 -12.05 17.45 -10.33
CA HIS A 109 -11.27 18.21 -11.31
C HIS A 109 -12.11 19.18 -12.14
N ASP A 110 -13.35 18.83 -12.48
CA ASP A 110 -14.25 19.69 -13.25
C ASP A 110 -14.75 20.91 -12.45
N THR A 111 -14.89 20.82 -11.13
CA THR A 111 -15.30 21.92 -10.25
C THR A 111 -14.25 23.02 -10.07
N HIS A 112 -12.97 22.74 -10.33
CA HIS A 112 -11.87 23.72 -10.24
C HIS A 112 -11.62 24.47 -11.56
N SER A 113 -12.19 24.01 -12.66
CA SER A 113 -12.12 24.68 -13.99
C SER A 113 -13.26 25.69 -14.12
N ARG A 114 -13.08 26.92 -13.65
CA ARG A 114 -14.07 28.03 -13.70
C ARG A 114 -14.36 28.57 -15.12
N TYR A 115 -13.99 27.87 -16.17
CA TYR A 115 -14.23 28.31 -17.55
C TYR A 115 -14.74 27.17 -18.42
N ARG A 116 -16.01 26.82 -18.31
CA ARG A 116 -16.80 26.26 -19.42
C ARG A 116 -18.27 26.63 -19.27
N ASN A 117 -18.64 27.77 -19.86
CA ASN A 117 -20.00 27.97 -20.33
C ASN A 117 -20.22 27.05 -21.52
N CYS A 118 -20.97 25.98 -21.33
CA CYS A 118 -21.78 25.35 -22.37
C CYS A 118 -22.79 24.43 -21.72
N HIS A 119 -24.06 24.72 -21.90
CA HIS A 119 -25.17 23.83 -21.61
C HIS A 119 -25.04 22.58 -22.46
N SER A 120 -24.48 21.54 -21.95
CA SER A 120 -24.73 20.16 -22.35
C SER A 120 -25.00 19.38 -21.07
N GLU A 121 -26.16 18.72 -21.04
CA GLU A 121 -26.48 17.71 -20.04
C GLU A 121 -25.28 16.75 -19.98
N GLN A 122 -24.41 16.94 -18.99
CA GLN A 122 -23.31 16.01 -18.73
C GLN A 122 -24.00 14.76 -18.17
N SER A 123 -24.25 13.79 -19.04
CA SER A 123 -24.43 12.41 -18.63
C SER A 123 -23.32 12.07 -17.67
N GLU A 124 -23.67 11.62 -16.47
CA GLU A 124 -22.73 11.10 -15.44
C GLU A 124 -22.08 9.83 -16.01
N GLU A 125 -21.11 10.01 -16.93
CA GLU A 125 -20.51 8.92 -17.68
C GLU A 125 -19.73 8.01 -16.74
N SER A 126 -20.23 6.80 -16.54
CA SER A 126 -19.53 5.72 -15.85
C SER A 126 -18.41 5.18 -16.76
N PHE A 127 -17.30 4.75 -16.16
CA PHE A 127 -16.26 4.05 -16.90
C PHE A 127 -16.72 2.64 -17.27
N ASP A 128 -16.42 2.19 -18.49
CA ASP A 128 -16.65 0.79 -18.86
C ASP A 128 -15.62 -0.11 -18.16
N ILE A 129 -16.11 -0.99 -17.27
CA ILE A 129 -15.28 -1.85 -16.42
C ILE A 129 -14.41 -2.80 -17.25
N ARG A 130 -14.92 -3.28 -18.38
CA ARG A 130 -14.17 -4.21 -19.24
C ARG A 130 -13.00 -3.49 -19.91
N THR A 131 -13.24 -2.33 -20.48
CA THR A 131 -12.20 -1.49 -21.05
C THR A 131 -11.14 -1.12 -20.00
N CYS A 132 -11.57 -0.78 -18.77
CA CYS A 132 -10.64 -0.52 -17.67
C CYS A 132 -9.77 -1.73 -17.35
N LEU A 133 -10.33 -2.94 -17.35
CA LEU A 133 -9.56 -4.15 -17.11
C LEU A 133 -8.55 -4.41 -18.23
N ASP A 134 -8.97 -4.28 -19.48
CA ASP A 134 -8.10 -4.51 -20.64
C ASP A 134 -6.90 -3.55 -20.63
N VAL A 135 -7.15 -2.25 -20.43
CA VAL A 135 -6.08 -1.23 -20.31
C VAL A 135 -5.14 -1.52 -19.14
N PHE A 136 -5.69 -1.90 -17.98
CA PHE A 136 -4.87 -2.26 -16.83
C PHE A 136 -3.98 -3.47 -17.14
N MET A 137 -4.53 -4.51 -17.77
CA MET A 137 -3.79 -5.74 -18.11
C MET A 137 -2.67 -5.49 -19.11
N ASP A 138 -2.85 -4.57 -20.06
CA ASP A 138 -1.79 -4.17 -21.00
C ASP A 138 -0.61 -3.53 -20.25
N ILE A 139 -0.90 -2.64 -19.30
CA ILE A 139 0.13 -2.00 -18.47
C ILE A 139 0.84 -3.04 -17.61
N PHE A 140 0.07 -3.87 -16.89
CA PHE A 140 0.64 -4.90 -16.03
C PHE A 140 1.52 -5.88 -16.81
N THR A 141 1.09 -6.28 -18.01
CA THR A 141 1.86 -7.17 -18.89
C THR A 141 3.17 -6.51 -19.32
N SER A 142 3.18 -5.21 -19.60
CA SER A 142 4.41 -4.48 -19.92
C SER A 142 5.42 -4.52 -18.77
N TYR A 143 4.98 -4.33 -17.52
CA TYR A 143 5.85 -4.49 -16.34
C TYR A 143 6.30 -5.94 -16.14
N HIS A 144 5.38 -6.90 -16.28
CA HIS A 144 5.68 -8.33 -16.18
C HIS A 144 6.78 -8.73 -17.18
N ASP A 145 6.62 -8.36 -18.45
CA ASP A 145 7.56 -8.74 -19.50
C ASP A 145 8.93 -8.10 -19.31
N ARG A 146 8.94 -6.89 -18.76
CA ARG A 146 10.19 -6.17 -18.49
C ARG A 146 10.95 -6.74 -17.27
N PHE A 147 10.26 -7.14 -16.19
CA PHE A 147 10.90 -7.40 -14.91
C PHE A 147 10.74 -8.85 -14.38
N LEU A 148 9.83 -9.66 -14.94
CA LEU A 148 9.54 -10.99 -14.40
C LEU A 148 9.82 -12.15 -15.37
N THR A 149 10.25 -11.88 -16.60
CA THR A 149 10.52 -12.93 -17.61
C THR A 149 11.99 -13.34 -17.66
N SER A 150 12.89 -12.52 -17.15
CA SER A 150 14.33 -12.81 -17.07
C SER A 150 14.92 -12.19 -15.82
N ALA A 151 16.02 -12.74 -15.33
CA ALA A 151 16.77 -12.10 -14.26
C ALA A 151 17.27 -10.73 -14.74
N CYS A 152 16.85 -9.66 -14.07
CA CYS A 152 17.18 -8.28 -14.45
C CYS A 152 17.46 -7.44 -13.20
N ASP A 153 18.04 -6.26 -13.44
CA ASP A 153 18.19 -5.25 -12.41
C ASP A 153 16.83 -4.65 -12.05
N LEU A 154 16.41 -4.80 -10.79
CA LEU A 154 15.17 -4.26 -10.25
C LEU A 154 15.31 -2.79 -9.74
N SER A 155 16.51 -2.21 -9.78
CA SER A 155 16.74 -0.84 -9.32
C SER A 155 15.91 0.21 -10.05
N PRO A 156 15.64 0.11 -11.36
CA PRO A 156 14.75 1.04 -12.04
C PRO A 156 13.29 0.94 -11.55
N LEU A 157 12.81 -0.28 -11.27
CA LEU A 157 11.48 -0.52 -10.73
C LEU A 157 11.34 0.11 -9.33
N ARG A 158 12.33 -0.15 -8.46
CA ARG A 158 12.39 0.41 -7.10
C ARG A 158 12.37 1.93 -7.12
N ARG A 159 13.11 2.55 -8.04
CA ARG A 159 13.12 4.02 -8.18
C ARG A 159 11.76 4.58 -8.55
N LEU A 160 11.08 3.99 -9.55
CA LEU A 160 9.72 4.41 -9.94
C LEU A 160 8.73 4.29 -8.77
N TYR A 161 8.84 3.22 -8.00
CA TYR A 161 8.00 3.03 -6.83
C TYR A 161 8.25 4.10 -5.76
N LEU A 162 9.53 4.40 -5.46
CA LEU A 162 9.90 5.44 -4.50
C LEU A 162 9.42 6.83 -4.94
N ASP A 163 9.58 7.16 -6.23
CA ASP A 163 9.13 8.44 -6.78
C ASP A 163 7.60 8.62 -6.70
N SER A 164 6.87 7.51 -6.59
CA SER A 164 5.41 7.48 -6.45
C SER A 164 4.94 7.35 -5.00
N LEU A 165 5.87 7.30 -4.03
CA LEU A 165 5.53 6.99 -2.64
C LEU A 165 4.90 8.19 -1.94
N TRP A 166 3.72 7.96 -1.37
CA TRP A 166 2.96 8.96 -0.62
C TRP A 166 3.73 9.45 0.60
N ARG A 167 3.84 10.78 0.76
CA ARG A 167 4.58 11.46 1.84
C ARG A 167 6.08 11.12 1.92
N LEU A 168 6.70 10.70 0.82
CA LEU A 168 8.17 10.53 0.80
C LEU A 168 8.84 11.88 1.10
N GLY A 169 9.73 11.89 2.09
CA GLY A 169 10.48 13.09 2.48
C GLY A 169 9.68 14.10 3.32
N GLU A 170 8.40 13.85 3.61
CA GLU A 170 7.54 14.75 4.36
C GLU A 170 7.43 14.33 5.84
N PRO A 171 7.51 15.27 6.80
CA PRO A 171 7.23 14.99 8.20
C PRO A 171 5.80 14.47 8.38
N SER A 172 5.64 13.35 9.05
CA SER A 172 4.36 12.69 9.28
C SER A 172 4.30 12.07 10.67
N ASP A 173 3.07 11.86 11.15
CA ASP A 173 2.82 11.19 12.41
C ASP A 173 2.55 9.70 12.17
N PHE A 174 3.21 8.84 12.94
CA PHE A 174 3.16 7.39 12.81
C PHE A 174 2.81 6.70 14.13
N LEU A 175 2.28 5.49 14.01
CA LEU A 175 2.05 4.53 15.08
C LEU A 175 3.07 3.40 14.96
N ASP A 176 3.88 3.20 15.98
CA ASP A 176 4.82 2.09 16.10
C ASP A 176 4.17 0.95 16.88
N TYR A 177 3.97 -0.18 16.22
CA TYR A 177 3.42 -1.40 16.82
C TYR A 177 4.50 -2.34 17.34
N THR A 178 5.79 -2.03 17.16
CA THR A 178 6.93 -2.83 17.66
C THR A 178 7.43 -2.35 18.99
N ALA A 179 7.17 -1.09 19.36
CA ALA A 179 7.62 -0.50 20.60
C ALA A 179 6.82 -1.08 21.78
N LEU A 180 7.52 -1.65 22.75
CA LEU A 180 6.93 -1.95 24.04
C LEU A 180 6.67 -0.63 24.79
N PRO A 181 5.53 -0.50 25.51
CA PRO A 181 5.30 0.69 26.34
C PRO A 181 6.48 0.91 27.28
N SER A 182 7.05 2.11 27.25
CA SER A 182 8.15 2.50 28.14
C SER A 182 7.64 2.60 29.59
N GLY A 183 7.68 1.49 30.30
CA GLY A 183 7.34 1.34 31.70
C GLY A 183 8.26 0.32 32.36
N HIS A 184 9.38 0.81 32.91
CA HIS A 184 10.28 0.15 33.85
C HIS A 184 10.51 -1.36 33.67
N LEU A 185 11.50 -1.70 32.87
CA LEU A 185 12.28 -2.91 33.10
C LEU A 185 13.77 -2.58 32.94
N ASP A 186 14.42 -2.24 34.03
CA ASP A 186 15.89 -2.28 34.15
C ASP A 186 16.32 -3.75 34.08
N GLY A 187 16.85 -4.16 32.89
CA GLY A 187 17.49 -5.46 32.72
C GLY A 187 17.39 -6.01 31.31
N PRO A 188 18.44 -6.62 30.73
CA PRO A 188 18.40 -7.19 29.40
C PRO A 188 17.53 -8.43 29.36
N MET A 189 16.29 -8.32 28.86
CA MET A 189 15.47 -9.49 28.54
C MET A 189 15.74 -9.97 27.13
N ASN A 190 16.44 -11.08 27.03
CA ASN A 190 16.49 -11.91 25.82
C ASN A 190 15.12 -12.61 25.65
N ILE A 191 14.21 -12.05 24.87
CA ILE A 191 12.96 -12.71 24.54
C ILE A 191 13.14 -13.38 23.18
N SER A 192 13.37 -14.69 23.21
CA SER A 192 13.27 -15.56 22.05
C SER A 192 11.79 -15.75 21.66
N PRO A 193 11.39 -15.66 20.36
CA PRO A 193 9.97 -15.72 19.95
C PRO A 193 9.36 -17.13 19.95
N ARG A 194 9.88 -18.07 20.76
CA ARG A 194 9.35 -19.44 20.82
C ARG A 194 9.28 -19.88 22.29
N THR A 195 8.19 -19.61 22.94
CA THR A 195 7.49 -20.46 23.94
C THR A 195 6.57 -19.57 24.78
N GLY A 196 5.28 -19.87 24.75
CA GLY A 196 4.25 -19.17 25.51
C GLY A 196 4.30 -19.47 26.99
N SER A 197 5.05 -18.69 27.77
CA SER A 197 4.91 -18.60 29.22
C SER A 197 5.15 -17.15 29.62
N ILE A 198 4.10 -16.52 30.17
CA ILE A 198 4.11 -15.16 30.72
C ILE A 198 4.82 -15.19 32.07
N PRO A 199 5.84 -14.33 32.31
CA PRO A 199 6.43 -14.22 33.66
C PRO A 199 5.45 -13.56 34.61
N SER A 200 5.31 -14.13 35.81
CA SER A 200 4.39 -13.74 36.89
C SER A 200 4.90 -12.57 37.75
N ALA A 201 5.41 -11.50 37.14
CA ALA A 201 5.87 -10.32 37.88
C ALA A 201 5.67 -9.03 37.05
N ILE A 202 4.41 -8.62 36.87
CA ILE A 202 4.09 -7.27 36.36
C ILE A 202 3.07 -6.69 37.36
N GLY A 203 3.49 -5.65 38.08
CA GLY A 203 2.60 -4.88 38.93
C GLY A 203 1.58 -4.14 38.09
N SER A 204 0.29 -4.30 38.41
CA SER A 204 -0.90 -3.54 37.98
C SER A 204 -1.00 -3.12 36.49
N VAL A 205 -0.86 -4.04 35.53
CA VAL A 205 -1.38 -3.88 34.20
C VAL A 205 -2.80 -4.48 34.18
N THR A 206 -3.81 -3.65 33.95
CA THR A 206 -5.21 -4.01 34.18
C THR A 206 -5.86 -4.80 33.03
N SER A 207 -5.20 -4.93 31.88
CA SER A 207 -5.63 -5.81 30.78
C SER A 207 -4.49 -6.13 29.81
N ALA A 208 -4.60 -7.28 29.11
CA ALA A 208 -3.67 -7.62 28.01
C ALA A 208 -3.68 -6.59 26.86
N GLU A 209 -4.74 -5.80 26.72
CA GLU A 209 -4.88 -4.73 25.73
C GLU A 209 -4.01 -3.50 26.05
N ASP A 210 -3.68 -3.25 27.33
CA ASP A 210 -2.80 -2.15 27.73
C ASP A 210 -1.32 -2.42 27.41
N LEU A 211 -0.93 -3.69 27.20
CA LEU A 211 0.43 -4.11 26.85
C LEU A 211 0.78 -3.88 25.38
N TYR A 212 -0.18 -3.58 24.51
CA TYR A 212 0.01 -3.49 23.06
C TYR A 212 -0.46 -2.16 22.45
N LYS A 213 -0.47 -1.08 23.23
CA LYS A 213 -0.77 0.23 22.65
C LYS A 213 0.38 0.69 21.74
N PRO A 214 0.12 1.03 20.49
CA PRO A 214 1.16 1.56 19.62
C PRO A 214 1.69 2.88 20.17
N VAL A 215 2.97 3.14 19.94
CA VAL A 215 3.62 4.38 20.34
C VAL A 215 3.58 5.37 19.18
N GLU A 216 3.07 6.57 19.43
CA GLU A 216 3.08 7.65 18.44
C GLU A 216 4.47 8.27 18.34
N PHE A 217 4.94 8.52 17.11
CA PHE A 217 6.16 9.25 16.87
C PHE A 217 6.08 10.07 15.57
N LYS A 218 6.91 11.11 15.49
CA LYS A 218 7.06 11.92 14.28
C LYS A 218 8.25 11.42 13.48
N GLY A 219 8.05 11.19 12.18
CA GLY A 219 9.11 10.68 11.33
C GLY A 219 9.02 11.20 9.90
N ILE A 220 10.05 10.89 9.12
CA ILE A 220 10.12 11.18 7.69
C ILE A 220 10.46 9.88 6.96
N ILE A 221 9.64 9.51 5.98
CA ILE A 221 9.93 8.37 5.11
C ILE A 221 11.17 8.70 4.28
N ARG A 222 12.22 7.88 4.40
CA ARG A 222 13.47 8.05 3.68
C ARG A 222 13.63 7.07 2.53
N GLY A 223 12.83 6.02 2.47
CA GLY A 223 12.86 5.04 1.40
C GLY A 223 12.42 3.66 1.84
N LEU A 224 12.95 2.65 1.16
CA LEU A 224 12.74 1.24 1.46
C LEU A 224 14.09 0.53 1.63
N SER A 225 14.12 -0.53 2.45
CA SER A 225 15.22 -1.47 2.50
C SER A 225 15.22 -2.38 1.26
N ASP A 226 16.28 -3.19 1.09
CA ASP A 226 16.42 -4.11 -0.05
C ASP A 226 15.25 -5.11 -0.15
N ILE A 227 14.68 -5.49 0.98
CA ILE A 227 13.53 -6.42 1.05
C ILE A 227 12.16 -5.74 1.04
N GLY A 228 12.12 -4.39 0.86
CA GLY A 228 10.89 -3.62 0.73
C GLY A 228 10.28 -3.13 2.04
N ASN A 229 10.97 -3.22 3.18
CA ASN A 229 10.53 -2.61 4.43
C ASN A 229 10.64 -1.08 4.38
N LEU A 230 9.77 -0.38 5.13
CA LEU A 230 9.74 1.07 5.16
C LEU A 230 10.86 1.61 6.05
N LEU A 231 11.66 2.53 5.51
CA LEU A 231 12.71 3.25 6.25
C LEU A 231 12.18 4.62 6.68
N VAL A 232 12.08 4.84 7.98
CA VAL A 232 11.57 6.09 8.57
C VAL A 232 12.63 6.68 9.50
N GLU A 233 13.02 7.91 9.27
CA GLU A 233 13.82 8.68 10.20
C GLU A 233 12.94 9.19 11.33
N ASP A 234 13.22 8.77 12.55
CA ASP A 234 12.56 9.25 13.75
C ASP A 234 13.11 10.64 14.11
N LEU A 235 12.25 11.66 14.08
CA LEU A 235 12.66 13.05 14.30
C LEU A 235 13.08 13.36 15.73
N SER A 236 12.75 12.51 16.69
CA SER A 236 13.18 12.69 18.07
C SER A 236 14.60 12.22 18.33
N SER A 237 15.02 11.16 17.66
CA SER A 237 16.34 10.54 17.81
C SER A 237 17.30 10.81 16.66
N GLY A 238 16.77 11.18 15.47
CA GLY A 238 17.53 11.29 14.22
C GLY A 238 17.95 9.93 13.63
N LEU A 239 17.47 8.82 14.19
CA LEU A 239 17.83 7.49 13.72
C LEU A 239 16.86 7.00 12.64
N ILE A 240 17.39 6.30 11.62
CA ILE A 240 16.58 5.60 10.65
C ILE A 240 16.14 4.27 11.25
N ARG A 241 14.84 4.06 11.28
CA ARG A 241 14.18 2.84 11.75
C ARG A 241 13.59 2.10 10.56
N GLU A 242 13.66 0.77 10.59
CA GLU A 242 13.12 -0.11 9.56
C GLU A 242 11.86 -0.81 10.09
N PHE A 243 10.78 -0.76 9.28
CA PHE A 243 9.48 -1.32 9.64
C PHE A 243 8.99 -2.29 8.56
N GLY A 244 8.64 -3.49 8.99
CA GLY A 244 7.93 -4.47 8.17
C GLY A 244 6.43 -4.20 8.10
N PHE A 245 5.73 -5.04 7.33
CA PHE A 245 4.28 -4.97 7.19
C PHE A 245 3.57 -5.14 8.54
N LYS A 246 2.63 -4.24 8.87
CA LYS A 246 1.88 -4.16 10.13
C LYS A 246 2.68 -3.71 11.36
N GLU A 247 3.95 -3.37 11.22
CA GLU A 247 4.77 -2.86 12.31
C GLU A 247 4.65 -1.35 12.49
N ILE A 248 4.16 -0.65 11.46
CA ILE A 248 3.93 0.79 11.46
C ILE A 248 2.55 1.13 10.88
N GLY A 249 1.91 2.15 11.47
CA GLY A 249 0.68 2.75 10.97
C GLY A 249 0.86 4.24 10.68
N TYR A 250 0.09 4.77 9.74
CA TYR A 250 0.03 6.20 9.46
C TYR A 250 -1.11 6.84 10.24
N ILE A 251 -0.88 7.98 10.87
CA ILE A 251 -1.93 8.84 11.39
C ILE A 251 -2.38 9.75 10.24
N LEU A 252 -3.69 9.68 9.89
CA LEU A 252 -4.29 10.36 8.73
C LEU A 252 -4.87 11.72 9.12
#